data_3220a8c824d0f451c3a6a58b53ac1eee
#
_entry.id   3220a8c824d0f451c3a6a58b53ac1eee
#
_cell.length_a   1.000
_cell.length_b   1.000
_cell.length_c   1.000
_cell.angle_alpha   90.00
_cell.angle_beta   90.00
_cell.angle_gamma   90.00
#
_symmetry.space_group_name_H-M   'P 1'
#
loop_
_entity.id
_entity.type
_entity.pdbx_description
1 polymer ?
#
loop_
_entity_poly.entity_id
_entity_poly.type
_entity_poly.pdbx_seq_one_letter_code
_entity_poly.pdbx_strand_id
1 'polypeptide(L)'
;MKLRNDCDQIVRRALAAVQPDAAVRRALEGNPFQGGRVVLVAVGKAAWSMARAACDCVGGRLDGGIVITKHGHAQGPIGSLLIREAGHPVPDQDTFSATEEALALTDGLTAEDTVLFLLSGGGSALFEAPLVPQEELQSITQSLLASGADIVEMNTIRKRLSAVKGGRFAQHCAPAKVFSIVLSDIIGDPLDMIASGPAYPDSSTCADARRIAEQYGLRLSPEASQCLERETPKVLDNVETLITGSVRELCAAASAACRELGYEPVLLTDSLDCEAREAGAFLAAVARAHQDTDCSLAFLAGGETVVHLTGSGLGGRNQELALSAAAGIAGLEDTAVFSLGSDGTDGPTDAAGGFVDGGTKERLARQGVRIFEVLKNNDAYHALAACGGLLHTGATGTNVNDVAVLLIRR
;
A
#
# COMPACT_ATOMS: atom_id res chain seq x y z
N MET A 1 -18.79 25.85 -1.74
CA MET A 1 -17.48 26.24 -1.13
C MET A 1 -17.18 25.53 0.18
N LYS A 2 -18.16 25.37 1.10
CA LYS A 2 -17.92 24.77 2.43
C LYS A 2 -17.51 23.27 2.35
N LEU A 3 -18.26 22.45 1.60
CA LEU A 3 -17.95 21.01 1.44
C LEU A 3 -16.57 20.75 0.80
N ARG A 4 -16.14 21.60 -0.14
CA ARG A 4 -14.80 21.47 -0.73
C ARG A 4 -13.71 21.75 0.32
N ASN A 5 -13.89 22.79 1.15
CA ASN A 5 -12.97 23.07 2.24
C ASN A 5 -12.93 21.93 3.27
N ASP A 6 -14.08 21.33 3.57
CA ASP A 6 -14.15 20.17 4.47
C ASP A 6 -13.39 18.98 3.85
N CYS A 7 -13.61 18.69 2.56
CA CYS A 7 -12.86 17.69 1.81
C CYS A 7 -11.34 17.94 1.92
N ASP A 8 -10.89 19.16 1.59
CA ASP A 8 -9.46 19.50 1.60
C ASP A 8 -8.82 19.36 3.00
N GLN A 9 -9.59 19.62 4.08
CA GLN A 9 -9.14 19.41 5.46
C GLN A 9 -9.07 17.92 5.82
N ILE A 10 -10.10 17.13 5.47
CA ILE A 10 -10.13 15.69 5.71
C ILE A 10 -8.96 15.02 4.99
N VAL A 11 -8.77 15.31 3.70
CA VAL A 11 -7.67 14.78 2.88
C VAL A 11 -6.32 15.08 3.52
N ARG A 12 -6.06 16.35 3.86
CA ARG A 12 -4.78 16.77 4.45
C ARG A 12 -4.47 16.03 5.75
N ARG A 13 -5.46 15.91 6.66
CA ARG A 13 -5.29 15.25 7.96
C ARG A 13 -5.14 13.74 7.80
N ALA A 14 -5.95 13.12 6.93
CA ALA A 14 -5.87 11.70 6.67
C ALA A 14 -4.49 11.31 6.10
N LEU A 15 -4.00 12.04 5.09
CA LEU A 15 -2.68 11.81 4.52
C LEU A 15 -1.53 12.06 5.51
N ALA A 16 -1.63 13.11 6.34
CA ALA A 16 -0.62 13.39 7.35
C ALA A 16 -0.48 12.26 8.37
N ALA A 17 -1.58 11.59 8.73
CA ALA A 17 -1.59 10.52 9.71
C ALA A 17 -0.93 9.22 9.18
N VAL A 18 -0.91 9.00 7.87
CA VAL A 18 -0.34 7.79 7.25
C VAL A 18 1.02 8.04 6.57
N GLN A 19 1.63 9.18 6.85
CA GLN A 19 3.01 9.43 6.38
C GLN A 19 3.98 8.42 6.98
N PRO A 20 4.98 7.94 6.21
CA PRO A 20 5.92 6.93 6.67
C PRO A 20 6.69 7.32 7.94
N ASP A 21 7.07 8.58 8.06
CA ASP A 21 7.76 9.12 9.23
C ASP A 21 6.86 9.17 10.46
N ALA A 22 5.61 9.62 10.32
CA ALA A 22 4.61 9.62 11.39
C ALA A 22 4.32 8.19 11.89
N ALA A 23 4.21 7.23 10.98
CA ALA A 23 3.99 5.83 11.29
C ALA A 23 5.14 5.24 12.13
N VAL A 24 6.39 5.48 11.71
CA VAL A 24 7.57 5.01 12.43
C VAL A 24 7.69 5.68 13.81
N ARG A 25 7.46 7.01 13.91
CA ARG A 25 7.51 7.72 15.19
C ARG A 25 6.51 7.15 16.19
N ARG A 26 5.26 6.90 15.78
CA ARG A 26 4.25 6.27 16.66
C ARG A 26 4.68 4.87 17.12
N ALA A 27 5.24 4.05 16.21
CA ALA A 27 5.68 2.71 16.55
C ALA A 27 6.86 2.69 17.54
N LEU A 28 7.69 3.72 17.51
CA LEU A 28 8.88 3.84 18.37
C LEU A 28 8.63 4.66 19.64
N GLU A 29 7.40 5.15 19.86
CA GLU A 29 7.02 5.79 21.11
C GLU A 29 7.22 4.83 22.29
N GLY A 30 7.96 5.30 23.32
CA GLY A 30 8.28 4.48 24.48
C GLY A 30 9.56 3.66 24.38
N ASN A 31 10.33 3.77 23.30
CA ASN A 31 11.63 3.14 23.07
C ASN A 31 11.66 1.63 23.40
N PRO A 32 11.24 0.76 22.46
CA PRO A 32 11.09 -0.69 22.68
C PRO A 32 12.43 -1.45 22.84
N PHE A 33 13.58 -0.78 22.70
CA PHE A 33 14.90 -1.43 22.66
C PHE A 33 15.53 -1.47 24.05
N GLN A 34 15.78 -2.70 24.56
CA GLN A 34 16.42 -2.95 25.85
C GLN A 34 17.70 -3.77 25.64
N GLY A 35 18.86 -3.16 25.92
CA GLY A 35 20.16 -3.84 25.80
C GLY A 35 20.62 -4.06 24.37
N GLY A 36 21.75 -4.74 24.17
CA GLY A 36 22.27 -5.20 22.90
C GLY A 36 22.48 -4.16 21.79
N ARG A 37 22.86 -4.64 20.63
CA ARG A 37 22.96 -3.82 19.40
C ARG A 37 21.59 -3.65 18.75
N VAL A 38 21.38 -2.52 18.09
CA VAL A 38 20.21 -2.28 17.26
C VAL A 38 20.66 -2.09 15.81
N VAL A 39 20.35 -3.05 14.95
CA VAL A 39 20.67 -3.02 13.53
C VAL A 39 19.41 -2.69 12.74
N LEU A 40 19.45 -1.65 11.90
CA LEU A 40 18.33 -1.24 11.09
C LEU A 40 18.40 -1.89 9.70
N VAL A 41 17.30 -2.50 9.26
CA VAL A 41 17.10 -2.95 7.88
C VAL A 41 15.80 -2.36 7.37
N ALA A 42 15.86 -1.42 6.43
CA ALA A 42 14.70 -0.77 5.85
C ALA A 42 14.54 -1.15 4.38
N VAL A 43 13.36 -1.61 3.99
CA VAL A 43 13.08 -2.12 2.64
C VAL A 43 11.79 -1.56 2.08
N GLY A 44 11.81 -1.13 0.83
CA GLY A 44 10.62 -0.69 0.10
C GLY A 44 10.73 0.74 -0.44
N LYS A 45 9.68 1.18 -1.12
CA LYS A 45 9.65 2.51 -1.75
C LYS A 45 9.76 3.66 -0.74
N ALA A 46 9.21 3.48 0.48
CA ALA A 46 9.27 4.45 1.57
C ALA A 46 10.42 4.18 2.56
N ALA A 47 11.29 3.21 2.29
CA ALA A 47 12.36 2.77 3.21
C ALA A 47 13.26 3.93 3.65
N TRP A 48 13.59 4.87 2.74
CA TRP A 48 14.43 6.00 3.08
C TRP A 48 13.77 6.91 4.14
N SER A 49 12.50 7.30 3.93
CA SER A 49 11.76 8.16 4.85
C SER A 49 11.53 7.47 6.21
N MET A 50 11.22 6.17 6.19
CA MET A 50 11.06 5.36 7.42
C MET A 50 12.38 5.28 8.20
N ALA A 51 13.50 4.99 7.54
CA ALA A 51 14.81 4.90 8.16
C ALA A 51 15.26 6.25 8.75
N ARG A 52 15.01 7.35 8.04
CA ARG A 52 15.30 8.71 8.54
C ARG A 52 14.52 8.99 9.83
N ALA A 53 13.22 8.69 9.85
CA ALA A 53 12.40 8.87 11.03
C ALA A 53 12.85 7.97 12.20
N ALA A 54 13.23 6.72 11.91
CA ALA A 54 13.77 5.83 12.92
C ALA A 54 15.07 6.36 13.53
N CYS A 55 16.01 6.85 12.70
CA CYS A 55 17.24 7.47 13.19
C CYS A 55 16.97 8.68 14.09
N ASP A 56 15.99 9.52 13.72
CA ASP A 56 15.61 10.68 14.53
C ASP A 56 15.02 10.26 15.89
N CYS A 57 14.30 9.13 15.96
CA CYS A 57 13.69 8.62 17.20
C CYS A 57 14.67 7.86 18.09
N VAL A 58 15.49 7.00 17.49
CA VAL A 58 16.38 6.07 18.22
C VAL A 58 17.72 6.70 18.52
N GLY A 59 18.15 7.69 17.70
CA GLY A 59 19.39 8.44 17.89
C GLY A 59 20.63 7.54 17.90
N GLY A 60 21.52 7.75 18.86
CA GLY A 60 22.80 7.02 19.00
C GLY A 60 22.67 5.56 19.45
N ARG A 61 21.46 4.99 19.51
CA ARG A 61 21.20 3.57 19.79
C ARG A 61 21.32 2.65 18.58
N LEU A 62 21.39 3.22 17.35
CA LEU A 62 21.60 2.43 16.13
C LEU A 62 23.10 2.15 15.95
N ASP A 63 23.46 0.87 15.93
CA ASP A 63 24.83 0.42 15.72
C ASP A 63 25.20 0.34 14.24
N GLY A 64 24.23 0.45 13.35
CA GLY A 64 24.39 0.43 11.91
C GLY A 64 23.12 -0.01 11.21
N GLY A 65 23.20 -0.21 9.91
CA GLY A 65 22.07 -0.72 9.15
C GLY A 65 22.16 -0.40 7.67
N ILE A 66 21.11 -0.83 6.96
CA ILE A 66 20.97 -0.68 5.52
C ILE A 66 19.55 -0.23 5.14
N VAL A 67 19.49 0.61 4.12
CA VAL A 67 18.25 1.08 3.48
C VAL A 67 18.27 0.60 2.05
N ILE A 68 17.30 -0.20 1.65
CA ILE A 68 17.13 -0.72 0.28
C ILE A 68 15.85 -0.12 -0.29
N THR A 69 16.00 0.80 -1.23
CA THR A 69 14.86 1.50 -1.85
C THR A 69 14.92 1.43 -3.37
N LYS A 70 13.86 1.86 -4.05
CA LYS A 70 13.81 1.88 -5.51
C LYS A 70 14.77 2.93 -6.06
N HIS A 71 15.34 2.67 -7.23
CA HIS A 71 16.14 3.65 -7.98
C HIS A 71 15.46 5.02 -8.06
N GLY A 72 16.19 6.09 -7.69
CA GLY A 72 15.72 7.46 -7.66
C GLY A 72 14.86 7.83 -6.44
N HIS A 73 14.75 6.95 -5.42
CA HIS A 73 13.98 7.22 -4.20
C HIS A 73 14.84 7.58 -3.00
N ALA A 74 16.16 7.40 -3.06
CA ALA A 74 17.05 7.86 -2.01
C ALA A 74 17.17 9.40 -2.05
N GLN A 75 17.13 10.04 -0.87
CA GLN A 75 17.21 11.50 -0.74
C GLN A 75 18.53 11.95 -0.07
N GLY A 76 19.56 11.11 -0.15
CA GLY A 76 20.89 11.37 0.40
C GLY A 76 21.26 10.47 1.59
N PRO A 77 22.39 10.73 2.26
CA PRO A 77 22.88 9.91 3.35
C PRO A 77 22.03 10.08 4.63
N ILE A 78 21.96 9.00 5.43
CA ILE A 78 21.34 9.01 6.76
C ILE A 78 22.36 8.47 7.76
N GLY A 79 23.03 9.36 8.48
CA GLY A 79 24.06 8.97 9.45
C GLY A 79 25.09 7.98 8.89
N SER A 80 25.27 6.84 9.56
CA SER A 80 26.16 5.76 9.16
C SER A 80 25.48 4.64 8.38
N LEU A 81 24.20 4.80 8.01
CA LEU A 81 23.46 3.76 7.29
C LEU A 81 23.97 3.61 5.85
N LEU A 82 24.03 2.37 5.39
CA LEU A 82 24.25 2.05 3.99
C LEU A 82 22.98 2.35 3.20
N ILE A 83 23.06 3.18 2.18
CA ILE A 83 21.93 3.45 1.30
C ILE A 83 22.16 2.73 -0.02
N ARG A 84 21.19 1.89 -0.41
CA ARG A 84 21.21 1.13 -1.66
C ARG A 84 19.92 1.39 -2.42
N GLU A 85 20.06 1.64 -3.71
CA GLU A 85 18.95 1.70 -4.65
C GLU A 85 18.93 0.43 -5.48
N ALA A 86 17.74 -0.09 -5.77
CA ALA A 86 17.54 -1.41 -6.35
C ALA A 86 16.36 -1.44 -7.33
N GLY A 87 16.24 -2.53 -8.07
CA GLY A 87 15.25 -2.71 -9.13
C GLY A 87 13.82 -2.92 -8.62
N HIS A 88 12.89 -2.20 -9.22
CA HIS A 88 11.46 -2.38 -8.99
C HIS A 88 10.67 -1.96 -10.26
N PRO A 89 9.70 -2.74 -10.75
CA PRO A 89 9.06 -3.93 -10.13
C PRO A 89 9.81 -5.26 -10.32
N VAL A 90 10.88 -5.27 -11.10
CA VAL A 90 11.70 -6.47 -11.34
C VAL A 90 13.01 -6.33 -10.56
N PRO A 91 13.39 -7.35 -9.75
CA PRO A 91 14.70 -7.37 -9.08
C PRO A 91 15.84 -7.32 -10.09
N ASP A 92 16.90 -6.60 -9.75
CA ASP A 92 18.14 -6.50 -10.52
C ASP A 92 19.35 -6.94 -9.70
N GLN A 93 20.55 -6.79 -10.25
CA GLN A 93 21.79 -7.16 -9.56
C GLN A 93 22.00 -6.33 -8.29
N ASP A 94 21.58 -5.05 -8.28
CA ASP A 94 21.69 -4.19 -7.10
C ASP A 94 20.75 -4.69 -5.98
N THR A 95 19.58 -5.23 -6.33
CA THR A 95 18.67 -5.90 -5.36
C THR A 95 19.36 -7.04 -4.64
N PHE A 96 20.03 -7.94 -5.39
CA PHE A 96 20.67 -9.12 -4.81
C PHE A 96 21.85 -8.74 -3.93
N SER A 97 22.71 -7.84 -4.42
CA SER A 97 23.87 -7.35 -3.68
C SER A 97 23.46 -6.64 -2.39
N ALA A 98 22.44 -5.77 -2.43
CA ALA A 98 21.93 -5.07 -1.26
C ALA A 98 21.31 -6.04 -0.23
N THR A 99 20.62 -7.08 -0.70
CA THR A 99 20.04 -8.09 0.18
C THR A 99 21.13 -8.95 0.85
N GLU A 100 22.18 -9.31 0.13
CA GLU A 100 23.35 -9.99 0.69
C GLU A 100 24.05 -9.13 1.76
N GLU A 101 24.21 -7.83 1.52
CA GLU A 101 24.72 -6.90 2.53
C GLU A 101 23.82 -6.86 3.78
N ALA A 102 22.50 -6.88 3.61
CA ALA A 102 21.55 -6.91 4.74
C ALA A 102 21.68 -8.20 5.55
N LEU A 103 21.82 -9.35 4.88
CA LEU A 103 22.07 -10.63 5.54
C LEU A 103 23.41 -10.63 6.30
N ALA A 104 24.47 -10.12 5.68
CA ALA A 104 25.78 -10.02 6.34
C ALA A 104 25.77 -9.09 7.58
N LEU A 105 25.01 -7.99 7.54
CA LEU A 105 24.85 -7.09 8.69
C LEU A 105 24.06 -7.72 9.86
N THR A 106 23.22 -8.69 9.56
CA THR A 106 22.36 -9.37 10.54
C THR A 106 22.88 -10.76 10.93
N ASP A 107 24.04 -11.16 10.41
CA ASP A 107 24.69 -12.41 10.78
C ASP A 107 25.34 -12.33 12.17
N GLY A 108 25.32 -13.44 12.91
CA GLY A 108 25.96 -13.58 14.20
C GLY A 108 25.39 -12.67 15.32
N LEU A 109 24.16 -12.18 15.18
CA LEU A 109 23.47 -11.45 16.23
C LEU A 109 23.09 -12.39 17.40
N THR A 110 22.98 -11.81 18.61
CA THR A 110 22.68 -12.53 19.86
C THR A 110 21.23 -12.27 20.32
N ALA A 111 20.77 -12.99 21.32
CA ALA A 111 19.42 -12.79 21.90
C ALA A 111 19.22 -11.39 22.55
N GLU A 112 20.32 -10.69 22.85
CA GLU A 112 20.29 -9.33 23.38
C GLU A 112 20.13 -8.28 22.27
N ASP A 113 20.41 -8.64 21.02
CA ASP A 113 20.40 -7.74 19.87
C ASP A 113 18.98 -7.63 19.28
N THR A 114 18.72 -6.51 18.59
CA THR A 114 17.44 -6.26 17.92
C THR A 114 17.69 -5.83 16.47
N VAL A 115 16.97 -6.45 15.55
CA VAL A 115 16.84 -5.97 14.17
C VAL A 115 15.59 -5.11 14.09
N LEU A 116 15.76 -3.81 13.86
CA LEU A 116 14.67 -2.91 13.51
C LEU A 116 14.39 -3.05 12.02
N PHE A 117 13.33 -3.80 11.69
CA PHE A 117 12.96 -4.11 10.32
C PHE A 117 11.82 -3.21 9.85
N LEU A 118 12.11 -2.28 8.93
CA LEU A 118 11.14 -1.33 8.37
C LEU A 118 10.74 -1.79 6.98
N LEU A 119 9.45 -2.03 6.78
CA LEU A 119 8.94 -2.61 5.54
C LEU A 119 7.84 -1.75 4.94
N SER A 120 7.94 -1.47 3.63
CA SER A 120 6.92 -0.75 2.87
C SER A 120 6.69 -1.39 1.49
N GLY A 121 5.72 -0.87 0.74
CA GLY A 121 5.37 -1.37 -0.58
C GLY A 121 6.56 -1.50 -1.53
N GLY A 122 6.52 -2.53 -2.38
CA GLY A 122 7.59 -2.87 -3.33
C GLY A 122 8.67 -3.79 -2.78
N GLY A 123 8.63 -4.16 -1.49
CA GLY A 123 9.61 -5.04 -0.85
C GLY A 123 9.77 -6.41 -1.49
N SER A 124 8.75 -6.95 -2.17
CA SER A 124 8.87 -8.23 -2.89
C SER A 124 9.93 -8.23 -4.00
N ALA A 125 10.14 -7.09 -4.65
CA ALA A 125 11.18 -6.92 -5.65
C ALA A 125 12.50 -6.42 -5.04
N LEU A 126 12.41 -5.50 -4.08
CA LEU A 126 13.56 -4.81 -3.50
C LEU A 126 14.34 -5.65 -2.48
N PHE A 127 13.78 -6.77 -2.00
CA PHE A 127 14.42 -7.65 -1.01
C PHE A 127 14.36 -9.10 -1.48
N GLU A 128 15.40 -9.52 -2.20
CA GLU A 128 15.46 -10.84 -2.81
C GLU A 128 16.88 -11.40 -2.77
N ALA A 129 17.02 -12.63 -2.29
CA ALA A 129 18.22 -13.45 -2.37
C ALA A 129 17.84 -14.83 -2.95
N PRO A 130 17.99 -15.03 -4.26
CA PRO A 130 17.51 -16.24 -4.91
C PRO A 130 18.33 -17.46 -4.51
N LEU A 131 17.64 -18.60 -4.30
CA LEU A 131 18.23 -19.91 -4.04
C LEU A 131 18.49 -20.70 -5.33
N VAL A 132 18.16 -20.12 -6.47
CA VAL A 132 18.34 -20.65 -7.82
C VAL A 132 18.98 -19.58 -8.70
N PRO A 133 19.50 -19.90 -9.89
CA PRO A 133 19.99 -18.88 -10.82
C PRO A 133 18.95 -17.81 -11.11
N GLN A 134 19.38 -16.57 -11.22
CA GLN A 134 18.50 -15.41 -11.42
C GLN A 134 17.61 -15.57 -12.65
N GLU A 135 18.16 -16.06 -13.74
CA GLU A 135 17.45 -16.27 -15.01
C GLU A 135 16.32 -17.31 -14.82
N GLU A 136 16.54 -18.31 -14.00
CA GLU A 136 15.53 -19.31 -13.69
C GLU A 136 14.41 -18.73 -12.84
N LEU A 137 14.72 -17.95 -11.79
CA LEU A 137 13.72 -17.26 -10.97
C LEU A 137 12.85 -16.33 -11.82
N GLN A 138 13.46 -15.58 -12.74
CA GLN A 138 12.75 -14.70 -13.67
C GLN A 138 11.86 -15.49 -14.62
N SER A 139 12.38 -16.59 -15.20
CA SER A 139 11.62 -17.46 -16.11
C SER A 139 10.41 -18.09 -15.43
N ILE A 140 10.56 -18.60 -14.21
CA ILE A 140 9.46 -19.16 -13.42
C ILE A 140 8.40 -18.08 -13.13
N THR A 141 8.84 -16.88 -12.69
CA THR A 141 7.95 -15.77 -12.39
C THR A 141 7.16 -15.34 -13.64
N GLN A 142 7.81 -15.23 -14.79
CA GLN A 142 7.16 -14.88 -16.05
C GLN A 142 6.18 -15.97 -16.52
N SER A 143 6.52 -17.24 -16.33
CA SER A 143 5.64 -18.36 -16.68
C SER A 143 4.37 -18.35 -15.85
N LEU A 144 4.47 -18.08 -14.54
CA LEU A 144 3.30 -17.94 -13.65
C LEU A 144 2.40 -16.77 -14.06
N LEU A 145 3.00 -15.59 -14.32
CA LEU A 145 2.26 -14.41 -14.79
C LEU A 145 1.54 -14.68 -16.11
N ALA A 146 2.24 -15.27 -17.08
CA ALA A 146 1.67 -15.58 -18.40
C ALA A 146 0.55 -16.63 -18.34
N SER A 147 0.57 -17.51 -17.35
CA SER A 147 -0.42 -18.55 -17.13
C SER A 147 -1.62 -18.08 -16.28
N GLY A 148 -1.63 -16.83 -15.83
CA GLY A 148 -2.73 -16.26 -15.04
C GLY A 148 -2.77 -16.74 -13.58
N ALA A 149 -1.63 -17.13 -13.01
CA ALA A 149 -1.50 -17.45 -11.59
C ALA A 149 -1.85 -16.23 -10.74
N ASP A 150 -2.60 -16.44 -9.68
CA ASP A 150 -2.92 -15.37 -8.74
C ASP A 150 -1.71 -15.01 -7.84
N ILE A 151 -1.83 -13.91 -7.09
CA ILE A 151 -0.74 -13.41 -6.25
C ILE A 151 -0.37 -14.38 -5.12
N VAL A 152 -1.32 -15.19 -4.61
CA VAL A 152 -1.09 -16.19 -3.58
C VAL A 152 -0.26 -17.35 -4.15
N GLU A 153 -0.65 -17.84 -5.32
CA GLU A 153 0.06 -18.91 -6.04
C GLU A 153 1.48 -18.47 -6.41
N MET A 154 1.63 -17.26 -6.94
CA MET A 154 2.94 -16.68 -7.26
C MET A 154 3.84 -16.60 -6.01
N ASN A 155 3.33 -16.08 -4.90
CA ASN A 155 4.09 -15.95 -3.66
C ASN A 155 4.41 -17.33 -3.06
N THR A 156 3.53 -18.32 -3.18
CA THR A 156 3.79 -19.70 -2.72
C THR A 156 5.06 -20.29 -3.37
N ILE A 157 5.26 -20.05 -4.65
CA ILE A 157 6.48 -20.48 -5.36
C ILE A 157 7.67 -19.57 -4.99
N ARG A 158 7.51 -18.25 -5.07
CA ARG A 158 8.60 -17.29 -4.83
C ARG A 158 9.20 -17.39 -3.43
N LYS A 159 8.36 -17.59 -2.40
CA LYS A 159 8.83 -17.78 -1.01
C LYS A 159 9.81 -18.95 -0.89
N ARG A 160 9.61 -20.01 -1.65
CA ARG A 160 10.48 -21.20 -1.60
C ARG A 160 11.79 -21.04 -2.36
N LEU A 161 11.79 -20.20 -3.39
CA LEU A 161 12.98 -19.93 -4.21
C LEU A 161 13.85 -18.80 -3.66
N SER A 162 13.54 -18.25 -2.47
CA SER A 162 14.22 -17.12 -1.85
C SER A 162 14.78 -17.45 -0.49
N ALA A 163 15.96 -16.94 -0.17
CA ALA A 163 16.59 -17.07 1.14
C ALA A 163 16.04 -16.09 2.20
N VAL A 164 15.27 -15.09 1.79
CA VAL A 164 14.76 -14.02 2.69
C VAL A 164 13.24 -14.00 2.84
N LYS A 165 12.48 -14.59 1.91
CA LYS A 165 11.01 -14.59 1.93
C LYS A 165 10.43 -15.70 2.81
N GLY A 166 9.11 -15.62 3.10
CA GLY A 166 8.38 -16.65 3.86
C GLY A 166 8.96 -16.91 5.25
N GLY A 167 9.32 -15.85 5.98
CA GLY A 167 9.86 -15.94 7.34
C GLY A 167 11.36 -16.21 7.45
N ARG A 168 12.04 -16.47 6.33
CA ARG A 168 13.45 -16.87 6.36
C ARG A 168 14.41 -15.77 6.80
N PHE A 169 14.09 -14.50 6.50
CA PHE A 169 14.91 -13.39 7.02
C PHE A 169 14.86 -13.32 8.56
N ALA A 170 13.67 -13.41 9.16
CA ALA A 170 13.57 -13.44 10.61
C ALA A 170 14.21 -14.69 11.22
N GLN A 171 14.11 -15.84 10.57
CA GLN A 171 14.81 -17.07 10.97
C GLN A 171 16.34 -16.88 10.92
N HIS A 172 16.86 -16.21 9.89
CA HIS A 172 18.28 -15.88 9.78
C HIS A 172 18.75 -14.97 10.92
N CYS A 173 17.94 -14.00 11.33
CA CYS A 173 18.26 -13.10 12.44
C CYS A 173 18.25 -13.79 13.81
N ALA A 174 17.64 -14.98 13.96
CA ALA A 174 17.56 -15.67 15.23
C ALA A 174 18.96 -15.99 15.82
N PRO A 175 19.19 -15.81 17.14
CA PRO A 175 18.21 -15.60 18.20
C PRO A 175 17.85 -14.12 18.49
N ALA A 176 18.35 -13.17 17.71
CA ALA A 176 18.03 -11.76 17.88
C ALA A 176 16.53 -11.48 17.65
N LYS A 177 15.99 -10.49 18.34
CA LYS A 177 14.63 -10.02 18.09
C LYS A 177 14.54 -9.29 16.77
N VAL A 178 13.44 -9.48 16.05
CA VAL A 178 13.05 -8.68 14.89
C VAL A 178 11.84 -7.84 15.27
N PHE A 179 12.04 -6.54 15.43
CA PHE A 179 10.95 -5.59 15.61
C PHE A 179 10.59 -5.02 14.25
N SER A 180 9.47 -5.49 13.70
CA SER A 180 9.03 -5.16 12.34
C SER A 180 7.97 -4.07 12.35
N ILE A 181 8.23 -2.97 11.64
CA ILE A 181 7.27 -1.89 11.40
C ILE A 181 6.87 -1.94 9.93
N VAL A 182 5.58 -2.14 9.67
CA VAL A 182 5.04 -2.38 8.33
C VAL A 182 4.10 -1.26 7.92
N LEU A 183 4.36 -0.69 6.73
CA LEU A 183 3.40 0.11 5.97
C LEU A 183 2.77 -0.81 4.92
N SER A 184 1.48 -1.12 5.09
CA SER A 184 0.77 -2.07 4.25
C SER A 184 0.07 -1.38 3.09
N ASP A 185 0.33 -1.84 1.87
CA ASP A 185 -0.38 -1.47 0.66
C ASP A 185 -1.32 -2.60 0.15
N ILE A 186 -1.57 -3.62 0.99
CA ILE A 186 -2.42 -4.77 0.65
C ILE A 186 -3.66 -4.78 1.55
N ILE A 187 -4.84 -4.88 0.94
CA ILE A 187 -6.12 -4.93 1.66
C ILE A 187 -6.15 -6.11 2.62
N GLY A 188 -6.58 -5.85 3.86
CA GLY A 188 -6.66 -6.86 4.92
C GLY A 188 -5.34 -7.14 5.63
N ASP A 189 -4.26 -6.45 5.24
CA ASP A 189 -2.93 -6.50 5.86
C ASP A 189 -2.35 -7.93 6.03
N PRO A 190 -2.40 -8.81 5.01
CA PRO A 190 -1.86 -10.16 5.12
C PRO A 190 -0.34 -10.13 5.19
N LEU A 191 0.22 -10.17 6.40
CA LEU A 191 1.65 -10.00 6.67
C LEU A 191 2.54 -11.00 5.93
N ASP A 192 2.04 -12.20 5.63
CA ASP A 192 2.74 -13.23 4.85
C ASP A 192 2.78 -12.92 3.34
N MET A 193 1.98 -11.93 2.89
CA MET A 193 1.95 -11.46 1.50
C MET A 193 2.73 -10.16 1.31
N ILE A 194 2.78 -9.28 2.33
CA ILE A 194 3.53 -8.03 2.26
C ILE A 194 5.02 -8.33 2.09
N ALA A 195 5.62 -7.83 1.00
CA ALA A 195 6.98 -8.15 0.57
C ALA A 195 7.27 -9.66 0.50
N SER A 196 6.24 -10.52 0.34
CA SER A 196 6.33 -11.98 0.41
C SER A 196 6.76 -12.49 1.80
N GLY A 197 6.45 -11.76 2.87
CA GLY A 197 6.58 -12.16 4.27
C GLY A 197 7.98 -12.44 4.79
N PRO A 198 8.98 -11.53 4.69
CA PRO A 198 10.35 -11.84 5.14
C PRO A 198 10.46 -12.14 6.64
N ALA A 199 9.64 -11.46 7.44
CA ALA A 199 9.60 -11.60 8.90
C ALA A 199 8.24 -12.13 9.39
N TYR A 200 7.61 -13.01 8.63
CA TYR A 200 6.30 -13.56 8.99
C TYR A 200 6.20 -15.05 8.65
N PRO A 201 5.57 -15.87 9.51
CA PRO A 201 5.36 -17.29 9.22
C PRO A 201 4.60 -17.50 7.92
N ASP A 202 5.03 -18.45 7.10
CA ASP A 202 4.38 -18.77 5.83
C ASP A 202 3.29 -19.82 6.02
N SER A 203 2.06 -19.49 5.66
CA SER A 203 0.92 -20.41 5.74
C SER A 203 0.92 -21.49 4.65
N SER A 204 1.59 -21.24 3.48
CA SER A 204 1.62 -22.18 2.35
C SER A 204 2.52 -23.39 2.61
N THR A 205 2.20 -24.54 2.03
CA THR A 205 2.92 -25.82 2.22
C THR A 205 3.71 -26.24 0.98
N CYS A 206 4.67 -27.18 1.13
CA CYS A 206 5.32 -27.83 -0.01
C CYS A 206 4.32 -28.53 -0.94
N ALA A 207 3.22 -29.06 -0.39
CA ALA A 207 2.15 -29.67 -1.19
C ALA A 207 1.46 -28.63 -2.09
N ASP A 208 1.22 -27.40 -1.59
CA ASP A 208 0.67 -26.32 -2.39
C ASP A 208 1.63 -25.91 -3.51
N ALA A 209 2.92 -25.81 -3.20
CA ALA A 209 3.93 -25.45 -4.19
C ALA A 209 4.02 -26.47 -5.32
N ARG A 210 3.98 -27.77 -5.00
CA ARG A 210 3.97 -28.85 -6.00
C ARG A 210 2.72 -28.77 -6.87
N ARG A 211 1.54 -28.66 -6.24
CA ARG A 211 0.26 -28.54 -6.95
C ARG A 211 0.27 -27.37 -7.94
N ILE A 212 0.80 -26.20 -7.53
CA ILE A 212 0.92 -25.02 -8.37
C ILE A 212 1.91 -25.26 -9.51
N ALA A 213 3.07 -25.85 -9.23
CA ALA A 213 4.07 -26.17 -10.24
C ALA A 213 3.53 -27.13 -11.31
N GLU A 214 2.77 -28.16 -10.90
CA GLU A 214 2.10 -29.10 -11.79
C GLU A 214 0.99 -28.42 -12.59
N GLN A 215 0.13 -27.65 -11.94
CA GLN A 215 -1.02 -26.94 -12.54
C GLN A 215 -0.58 -26.03 -13.69
N TYR A 216 0.52 -25.31 -13.51
CA TYR A 216 1.05 -24.37 -14.50
C TYR A 216 2.18 -24.95 -15.36
N GLY A 217 2.51 -26.24 -15.20
CA GLY A 217 3.53 -26.92 -15.98
C GLY A 217 4.90 -26.25 -15.89
N LEU A 218 5.31 -25.79 -14.70
CA LEU A 218 6.55 -25.06 -14.52
C LEU A 218 7.75 -25.96 -14.85
N ARG A 219 8.68 -25.42 -15.64
CA ARG A 219 9.96 -26.07 -15.91
C ARG A 219 10.95 -25.70 -14.81
N LEU A 220 11.26 -26.66 -13.96
CA LEU A 220 12.11 -26.48 -12.79
C LEU A 220 13.42 -27.26 -12.97
N SER A 221 14.55 -26.64 -12.61
CA SER A 221 15.80 -27.35 -12.44
C SER A 221 15.72 -28.33 -11.25
N PRO A 222 16.68 -29.27 -11.09
CA PRO A 222 16.75 -30.07 -9.90
C PRO A 222 16.86 -29.24 -8.61
N GLU A 223 17.59 -28.13 -8.65
CA GLU A 223 17.78 -27.18 -7.55
C GLU A 223 16.47 -26.50 -7.19
N ALA A 224 15.75 -25.97 -8.17
CA ALA A 224 14.44 -25.34 -7.97
C ALA A 224 13.43 -26.36 -7.41
N SER A 225 13.39 -27.57 -7.97
CA SER A 225 12.54 -28.66 -7.46
C SER A 225 12.87 -29.00 -6.01
N GLN A 226 14.14 -29.06 -5.63
CA GLN A 226 14.56 -29.30 -4.25
C GLN A 226 14.13 -28.15 -3.31
N CYS A 227 14.15 -26.89 -3.79
CA CYS A 227 13.67 -25.74 -3.02
C CYS A 227 12.17 -25.84 -2.72
N LEU A 228 11.34 -26.34 -3.65
CA LEU A 228 9.91 -26.53 -3.42
C LEU A 228 9.60 -27.61 -2.38
N GLU A 229 10.52 -28.55 -2.13
CA GLU A 229 10.38 -29.61 -1.12
C GLU A 229 10.81 -29.17 0.29
N ARG A 230 11.35 -27.96 0.44
CA ARG A 230 11.77 -27.41 1.74
C ARG A 230 10.69 -26.50 2.31
N GLU A 231 10.15 -26.89 3.49
CA GLU A 231 9.18 -26.04 4.16
C GLU A 231 9.80 -24.69 4.59
N THR A 232 8.99 -23.66 4.47
CA THR A 232 9.26 -22.34 5.02
C THR A 232 8.93 -22.31 6.52
N PRO A 233 9.49 -21.40 7.32
CA PRO A 233 9.15 -21.25 8.74
C PRO A 233 7.66 -21.12 8.99
N LYS A 234 7.11 -21.96 9.87
CA LYS A 234 5.69 -21.97 10.27
C LYS A 234 5.45 -21.24 11.58
N VAL A 235 6.49 -21.07 12.37
CA VAL A 235 6.50 -20.35 13.65
C VAL A 235 7.77 -19.52 13.71
N LEU A 236 7.64 -18.31 14.22
CA LEU A 236 8.75 -17.38 14.47
C LEU A 236 8.54 -16.79 15.87
N ASP A 237 9.37 -17.19 16.82
CA ASP A 237 9.26 -16.77 18.22
C ASP A 237 10.04 -15.48 18.52
N ASN A 238 10.83 -15.01 17.54
CA ASN A 238 11.70 -13.85 17.68
C ASN A 238 11.15 -12.58 16.97
N VAL A 239 9.90 -12.57 16.54
CA VAL A 239 9.34 -11.45 15.75
C VAL A 239 8.20 -10.77 16.52
N GLU A 240 8.28 -9.45 16.58
CA GLU A 240 7.17 -8.58 16.97
C GLU A 240 6.87 -7.64 15.80
N THR A 241 5.62 -7.59 15.35
CA THR A 241 5.21 -6.80 14.17
C THR A 241 4.15 -5.77 14.54
N LEU A 242 4.37 -4.52 14.12
CA LEU A 242 3.40 -3.44 14.16
C LEU A 242 3.06 -2.99 12.74
N ILE A 243 1.78 -3.02 12.40
CA ILE A 243 1.25 -2.37 11.18
C ILE A 243 0.89 -0.95 11.58
N THR A 244 1.57 0.05 11.02
CA THR A 244 1.46 1.46 11.41
C THR A 244 1.02 2.39 10.31
N GLY A 245 0.79 1.86 9.12
CA GLY A 245 0.20 2.54 7.98
C GLY A 245 -0.54 1.52 7.14
N SER A 246 -1.86 1.70 7.02
CA SER A 246 -2.75 0.85 6.24
C SER A 246 -3.99 1.65 5.82
N VAL A 247 -4.81 1.08 4.95
CA VAL A 247 -6.10 1.66 4.60
C VAL A 247 -7.00 1.87 5.84
N ARG A 248 -6.88 1.01 6.85
CA ARG A 248 -7.60 1.13 8.12
C ARG A 248 -7.19 2.39 8.89
N GLU A 249 -5.88 2.67 8.97
CA GLU A 249 -5.34 3.89 9.56
C GLU A 249 -5.78 5.15 8.79
N LEU A 250 -5.76 5.08 7.45
CA LEU A 250 -6.24 6.16 6.57
C LEU A 250 -7.72 6.47 6.84
N CYS A 251 -8.57 5.44 6.92
CA CYS A 251 -10.00 5.59 7.22
C CYS A 251 -10.24 6.11 8.65
N ALA A 252 -9.47 5.63 9.63
CA ALA A 252 -9.58 6.10 11.00
C ALA A 252 -9.22 7.59 11.13
N ALA A 253 -8.15 8.03 10.46
CA ALA A 253 -7.73 9.42 10.44
C ALA A 253 -8.74 10.31 9.71
N ALA A 254 -9.29 9.86 8.57
CA ALA A 254 -10.36 10.56 7.86
C ALA A 254 -11.62 10.67 8.72
N SER A 255 -12.00 9.60 9.44
CA SER A 255 -13.12 9.60 10.37
C SER A 255 -12.94 10.59 11.53
N ALA A 256 -11.73 10.65 12.10
CA ALA A 256 -11.39 11.63 13.13
C ALA A 256 -11.51 13.05 12.61
N ALA A 257 -11.00 13.34 11.41
CA ALA A 257 -11.12 14.64 10.77
C ALA A 257 -12.59 15.04 10.50
N CYS A 258 -13.43 14.07 10.09
CA CYS A 258 -14.86 14.29 9.93
C CYS A 258 -15.54 14.71 11.25
N ARG A 259 -15.22 14.02 12.38
CA ARG A 259 -15.76 14.37 13.71
C ARG A 259 -15.40 15.80 14.12
N GLU A 260 -14.16 16.21 13.92
CA GLU A 260 -13.70 17.56 14.25
C GLU A 260 -14.38 18.65 13.40
N LEU A 261 -14.88 18.30 12.20
CA LEU A 261 -15.65 19.18 11.34
C LEU A 261 -17.16 19.14 11.65
N GLY A 262 -17.58 18.34 12.64
CA GLY A 262 -18.97 18.25 13.09
C GLY A 262 -19.81 17.22 12.34
N TYR A 263 -19.19 16.27 11.64
CA TYR A 263 -19.90 15.13 11.04
C TYR A 263 -19.89 13.91 11.99
N GLU A 264 -20.92 13.10 11.89
CA GLU A 264 -20.95 11.76 12.47
C GLU A 264 -20.40 10.76 11.44
N PRO A 265 -19.17 10.23 11.60
CA PRO A 265 -18.58 9.33 10.63
C PRO A 265 -19.06 7.91 10.82
N VAL A 266 -19.39 7.26 9.71
CA VAL A 266 -19.75 5.84 9.59
C VAL A 266 -18.76 5.18 8.62
N LEU A 267 -17.92 4.29 9.13
CA LEU A 267 -17.07 3.46 8.28
C LEU A 267 -17.92 2.32 7.69
N LEU A 268 -18.09 2.33 6.38
CA LEU A 268 -18.81 1.29 5.65
C LEU A 268 -17.96 0.04 5.48
N THR A 269 -16.70 0.22 5.07
CA THR A 269 -15.72 -0.85 4.88
C THR A 269 -14.31 -0.26 4.82
N ASP A 270 -13.30 -1.07 5.13
CA ASP A 270 -11.87 -0.83 4.87
C ASP A 270 -11.29 -1.83 3.85
N SER A 271 -12.18 -2.50 3.09
CA SER A 271 -11.84 -3.57 2.15
C SER A 271 -12.65 -3.45 0.86
N LEU A 272 -12.80 -2.22 0.34
CA LEU A 272 -13.52 -1.96 -0.90
C LEU A 272 -12.67 -2.42 -2.09
N ASP A 273 -13.16 -3.39 -2.87
CA ASP A 273 -12.44 -4.02 -4.00
C ASP A 273 -13.26 -4.16 -5.30
N CYS A 274 -14.41 -3.52 -5.35
CA CYS A 274 -15.30 -3.58 -6.51
C CYS A 274 -14.90 -2.59 -7.63
N GLU A 275 -15.66 -2.58 -8.73
CA GLU A 275 -15.48 -1.60 -9.81
C GLU A 275 -15.76 -0.16 -9.31
N ALA A 276 -14.89 0.78 -9.65
CA ALA A 276 -14.93 2.16 -9.17
C ALA A 276 -16.26 2.86 -9.43
N ARG A 277 -16.83 2.69 -10.65
CA ARG A 277 -18.13 3.28 -10.98
C ARG A 277 -19.28 2.72 -10.16
N GLU A 278 -19.24 1.45 -9.78
CA GLU A 278 -20.26 0.80 -8.94
C GLU A 278 -20.16 1.30 -7.49
N ALA A 279 -18.94 1.46 -6.97
CA ALA A 279 -18.71 2.07 -5.66
C ALA A 279 -19.27 3.51 -5.61
N GLY A 280 -19.02 4.31 -6.65
CA GLY A 280 -19.58 5.68 -6.76
C GLY A 280 -21.12 5.69 -6.80
N ALA A 281 -21.72 4.78 -7.58
CA ALA A 281 -23.16 4.63 -7.66
C ALA A 281 -23.76 4.18 -6.31
N PHE A 282 -23.10 3.30 -5.58
CA PHE A 282 -23.48 2.85 -4.24
C PHE A 282 -23.44 4.01 -3.23
N LEU A 283 -22.37 4.80 -3.17
CA LEU A 283 -22.29 5.97 -2.29
C LEU A 283 -23.37 6.99 -2.61
N ALA A 284 -23.71 7.18 -3.88
CA ALA A 284 -24.82 8.05 -4.27
C ALA A 284 -26.18 7.48 -3.83
N ALA A 285 -26.38 6.16 -3.79
CA ALA A 285 -27.57 5.55 -3.24
C ALA A 285 -27.67 5.77 -1.72
N VAL A 286 -26.56 5.64 -1.00
CA VAL A 286 -26.48 5.97 0.44
C VAL A 286 -26.84 7.46 0.67
N ALA A 287 -26.33 8.37 -0.16
CA ALA A 287 -26.65 9.80 -0.06
C ALA A 287 -28.15 10.06 -0.17
N ARG A 288 -28.83 9.45 -1.15
CA ARG A 288 -30.28 9.59 -1.31
C ARG A 288 -31.08 9.00 -0.16
N ALA A 289 -30.62 7.89 0.42
CA ALA A 289 -31.30 7.27 1.57
C ALA A 289 -31.21 8.13 2.84
N HIS A 290 -30.21 8.99 2.93
CA HIS A 290 -29.98 9.87 4.08
C HIS A 290 -30.19 11.36 3.78
N GLN A 291 -30.84 11.70 2.66
CA GLN A 291 -31.05 13.09 2.26
C GLN A 291 -31.84 13.92 3.27
N ASP A 292 -32.74 13.30 4.03
CA ASP A 292 -33.61 13.95 5.00
C ASP A 292 -33.08 13.86 6.45
N THR A 293 -31.80 13.54 6.65
CA THR A 293 -31.19 13.47 7.99
C THR A 293 -31.12 14.86 8.65
N ASP A 294 -31.28 14.90 9.97
CA ASP A 294 -31.18 16.12 10.77
C ASP A 294 -29.75 16.42 11.26
N CYS A 295 -28.83 15.47 11.09
CA CYS A 295 -27.43 15.61 11.49
C CYS A 295 -26.47 15.52 10.31
N SER A 296 -25.29 16.10 10.46
CA SER A 296 -24.23 16.00 9.45
C SER A 296 -23.60 14.61 9.51
N LEU A 297 -23.62 13.89 8.38
CA LEU A 297 -23.09 12.52 8.27
C LEU A 297 -21.90 12.46 7.33
N ALA A 298 -20.95 11.58 7.64
CA ALA A 298 -19.85 11.21 6.74
C ALA A 298 -19.79 9.68 6.61
N PHE A 299 -19.96 9.16 5.40
CA PHE A 299 -19.78 7.72 5.14
C PHE A 299 -18.43 7.51 4.46
N LEU A 300 -17.64 6.61 5.01
CA LEU A 300 -16.28 6.34 4.56
C LEU A 300 -16.14 4.91 4.04
N ALA A 301 -15.42 4.75 2.95
CA ALA A 301 -15.05 3.43 2.43
C ALA A 301 -13.57 3.48 2.00
N GLY A 302 -12.77 2.58 2.55
CA GLY A 302 -11.36 2.41 2.18
C GLY A 302 -11.13 1.12 1.41
N GLY A 303 -10.12 1.09 0.57
CA GLY A 303 -9.77 -0.09 -0.21
C GLY A 303 -9.05 0.25 -1.50
N GLU A 304 -9.16 -0.60 -2.49
CA GLU A 304 -8.59 -0.41 -3.81
C GLU A 304 -9.56 -0.87 -4.89
N THR A 305 -10.33 0.07 -5.46
CA THR A 305 -11.26 -0.25 -6.54
C THR A 305 -10.54 -0.49 -7.86
N VAL A 306 -11.22 -1.12 -8.81
CA VAL A 306 -10.68 -1.40 -10.14
C VAL A 306 -11.43 -0.62 -11.22
N VAL A 307 -10.77 -0.41 -12.36
CA VAL A 307 -11.37 0.17 -13.57
C VAL A 307 -11.26 -0.81 -14.72
N HIS A 308 -12.38 -1.14 -15.33
CA HIS A 308 -12.38 -1.87 -16.60
C HIS A 308 -12.21 -0.88 -17.75
N LEU A 309 -11.06 -0.94 -18.40
CA LEU A 309 -10.76 -0.07 -19.55
C LEU A 309 -11.57 -0.50 -20.78
N THR A 310 -12.51 0.34 -21.18
CA THR A 310 -13.36 0.16 -22.37
C THR A 310 -13.16 1.25 -23.41
N GLY A 311 -12.50 2.34 -23.04
CA GLY A 311 -12.21 3.49 -23.85
C GLY A 311 -10.73 3.83 -23.91
N SER A 312 -10.41 5.00 -24.44
CA SER A 312 -9.06 5.55 -24.57
C SER A 312 -8.86 6.87 -23.83
N GLY A 313 -9.80 7.22 -22.94
CA GLY A 313 -9.74 8.43 -22.16
C GLY A 313 -8.68 8.40 -21.06
N LEU A 314 -8.58 9.50 -20.32
CA LEU A 314 -7.63 9.68 -19.23
C LEU A 314 -8.36 9.73 -17.90
N GLY A 315 -7.86 9.01 -16.91
CA GLY A 315 -8.43 8.98 -15.56
C GLY A 315 -7.85 7.85 -14.72
N GLY A 316 -8.37 7.75 -13.51
CA GLY A 316 -8.05 6.69 -12.57
C GLY A 316 -9.30 6.25 -11.81
N ARG A 317 -9.14 5.26 -10.93
CA ARG A 317 -10.23 4.64 -10.18
C ARG A 317 -10.93 5.61 -9.23
N ASN A 318 -10.18 6.48 -8.57
CA ASN A 318 -10.73 7.46 -7.64
C ASN A 318 -11.50 8.58 -8.37
N GLN A 319 -11.02 8.99 -9.52
CA GLN A 319 -11.69 9.96 -10.38
C GLN A 319 -12.98 9.36 -10.97
N GLU A 320 -12.94 8.09 -11.40
CA GLU A 320 -14.11 7.39 -11.96
C GLU A 320 -15.19 7.16 -10.89
N LEU A 321 -14.79 6.77 -9.67
CA LEU A 321 -15.68 6.63 -8.51
C LEU A 321 -16.41 7.95 -8.22
N ALA A 322 -15.66 9.04 -8.07
CA ALA A 322 -16.23 10.35 -7.79
C ALA A 322 -17.17 10.81 -8.91
N LEU A 323 -16.75 10.70 -10.17
CA LEU A 323 -17.58 11.13 -11.31
C LEU A 323 -18.86 10.29 -11.42
N SER A 324 -18.80 8.99 -11.15
CA SER A 324 -19.99 8.13 -11.13
C SER A 324 -20.99 8.58 -10.06
N ALA A 325 -20.53 8.93 -8.86
CA ALA A 325 -21.38 9.43 -7.80
C ALA A 325 -22.10 10.72 -8.19
N ALA A 326 -21.49 11.60 -8.99
CA ALA A 326 -22.07 12.87 -9.42
C ALA A 326 -23.43 12.73 -10.13
N ALA A 327 -23.64 11.62 -10.85
CA ALA A 327 -24.90 11.36 -11.53
C ALA A 327 -26.04 11.12 -10.52
N GLY A 328 -25.76 10.40 -9.44
CA GLY A 328 -26.76 9.96 -8.48
C GLY A 328 -27.02 10.92 -7.32
N ILE A 329 -26.09 11.88 -7.04
CA ILE A 329 -26.27 12.93 -6.03
C ILE A 329 -26.73 14.26 -6.65
N ALA A 330 -27.01 14.30 -7.96
CA ALA A 330 -27.42 15.50 -8.67
C ALA A 330 -28.67 16.12 -8.02
N GLY A 331 -28.58 17.41 -7.67
CA GLY A 331 -29.65 18.16 -7.02
C GLY A 331 -29.76 17.97 -5.51
N LEU A 332 -28.98 17.10 -4.89
CA LEU A 332 -28.91 17.01 -3.43
C LEU A 332 -28.09 18.18 -2.87
N GLU A 333 -28.74 19.00 -2.06
CA GLU A 333 -28.10 20.12 -1.40
C GLU A 333 -27.12 19.64 -0.32
N ASP A 334 -26.08 20.41 -0.09
CA ASP A 334 -25.07 20.15 0.95
C ASP A 334 -24.54 18.69 1.01
N THR A 335 -24.45 18.08 -0.18
CA THR A 335 -23.99 16.71 -0.36
C THR A 335 -22.81 16.67 -1.33
N ALA A 336 -21.75 15.96 -0.96
CA ALA A 336 -20.56 15.76 -1.79
C ALA A 336 -20.00 14.35 -1.65
N VAL A 337 -19.35 13.88 -2.70
CA VAL A 337 -18.54 12.64 -2.70
C VAL A 337 -17.15 12.97 -3.20
N PHE A 338 -16.13 12.45 -2.53
CA PHE A 338 -14.76 12.48 -3.02
C PHE A 338 -14.06 11.14 -2.80
N SER A 339 -13.07 10.88 -3.63
CA SER A 339 -12.21 9.71 -3.50
C SER A 339 -10.80 10.08 -3.90
N LEU A 340 -9.79 9.52 -3.22
CA LEU A 340 -8.39 9.76 -3.52
C LEU A 340 -7.50 8.57 -3.17
N GLY A 341 -6.42 8.42 -3.96
CA GLY A 341 -5.29 7.55 -3.65
C GLY A 341 -4.33 8.21 -2.67
N SER A 342 -3.89 7.46 -1.67
CA SER A 342 -2.99 7.98 -0.64
C SER A 342 -1.60 8.32 -1.16
N ASP A 343 -1.17 7.77 -2.30
CA ASP A 343 0.12 8.04 -2.93
C ASP A 343 0.17 9.39 -3.69
N GLY A 344 -0.99 10.02 -3.87
CA GLY A 344 -1.11 11.32 -4.52
C GLY A 344 -1.24 11.25 -6.03
N THR A 345 -1.43 10.04 -6.58
CA THR A 345 -1.65 9.80 -8.01
C THR A 345 -2.88 8.91 -8.22
N ASP A 346 -3.52 9.03 -9.37
CA ASP A 346 -4.67 8.20 -9.73
C ASP A 346 -4.63 7.88 -11.23
N GLY A 347 -4.26 6.64 -11.54
CA GLY A 347 -3.96 6.23 -12.91
C GLY A 347 -2.77 7.02 -13.49
N PRO A 348 -2.71 7.23 -14.82
CA PRO A 348 -1.63 7.96 -15.48
C PRO A 348 -1.85 9.48 -15.44
N THR A 349 -2.33 10.02 -14.29
CA THR A 349 -2.66 11.46 -14.13
C THR A 349 -1.85 12.11 -13.01
N ASP A 350 -1.86 13.44 -12.96
CA ASP A 350 -1.25 14.25 -11.89
C ASP A 350 -2.21 14.53 -10.71
N ALA A 351 -3.44 14.02 -10.79
CA ALA A 351 -4.44 14.13 -9.73
C ALA A 351 -4.42 12.91 -8.82
N ALA A 352 -4.66 13.11 -7.53
CA ALA A 352 -4.82 12.05 -6.54
C ALA A 352 -6.23 11.42 -6.58
N GLY A 353 -7.20 12.11 -7.18
CA GLY A 353 -8.58 11.64 -7.22
C GLY A 353 -9.57 12.73 -7.64
N GLY A 354 -10.83 12.57 -7.19
CA GLY A 354 -11.92 13.46 -7.61
C GLY A 354 -12.85 13.88 -6.47
N PHE A 355 -13.44 15.07 -6.63
CA PHE A 355 -14.47 15.64 -5.78
C PHE A 355 -15.69 16.05 -6.62
N VAL A 356 -16.88 15.69 -6.19
CA VAL A 356 -18.14 16.06 -6.81
C VAL A 356 -19.18 16.47 -5.76
N ASP A 357 -20.12 17.31 -6.16
CA ASP A 357 -21.24 17.76 -5.34
C ASP A 357 -22.56 17.69 -6.11
N GLY A 358 -23.68 18.04 -5.46
CA GLY A 358 -25.00 18.03 -6.07
C GLY A 358 -25.15 18.90 -7.32
N GLY A 359 -24.27 19.87 -7.54
CA GLY A 359 -24.26 20.75 -8.72
C GLY A 359 -23.35 20.27 -9.86
N THR A 360 -22.53 19.25 -9.64
CA THR A 360 -21.50 18.81 -10.60
C THR A 360 -22.10 18.39 -11.94
N LYS A 361 -23.16 17.58 -11.92
CA LYS A 361 -23.83 17.10 -13.15
C LYS A 361 -24.33 18.26 -14.02
N GLU A 362 -24.90 19.28 -13.39
CA GLU A 362 -25.40 20.46 -14.11
C GLU A 362 -24.26 21.30 -14.69
N ARG A 363 -23.17 21.51 -13.93
CA ARG A 363 -21.98 22.20 -14.44
C ARG A 363 -21.39 21.52 -15.67
N LEU A 364 -21.31 20.20 -15.67
CA LEU A 364 -20.83 19.41 -16.80
C LEU A 364 -21.81 19.49 -18.00
N ALA A 365 -23.11 19.37 -17.76
CA ALA A 365 -24.14 19.47 -18.81
C ALA A 365 -24.12 20.81 -19.52
N ARG A 366 -23.90 21.92 -18.82
CA ARG A 366 -23.76 23.26 -19.42
C ARG A 366 -22.55 23.35 -20.35
N GLN A 367 -21.56 22.51 -20.19
CA GLN A 367 -20.37 22.39 -21.06
C GLN A 367 -20.52 21.31 -22.15
N GLY A 368 -21.73 20.72 -22.27
CA GLY A 368 -21.97 19.65 -23.23
C GLY A 368 -21.38 18.29 -22.84
N VAL A 369 -20.89 18.15 -21.60
CA VAL A 369 -20.27 16.90 -21.11
C VAL A 369 -21.35 16.00 -20.50
N ARG A 370 -21.43 14.77 -20.99
CA ARG A 370 -22.36 13.73 -20.52
C ARG A 370 -21.60 12.70 -19.70
N ILE A 371 -21.87 12.62 -18.40
CA ILE A 371 -21.16 11.72 -17.44
C ILE A 371 -21.13 10.28 -17.96
N PHE A 372 -22.24 9.75 -18.47
CA PHE A 372 -22.30 8.37 -18.97
C PHE A 372 -21.31 8.12 -20.12
N GLU A 373 -21.22 9.03 -21.08
CA GLU A 373 -20.29 8.89 -22.20
C GLU A 373 -18.82 9.00 -21.74
N VAL A 374 -18.57 9.88 -20.79
CA VAL A 374 -17.24 10.05 -20.17
C VAL A 374 -16.79 8.76 -19.45
N LEU A 375 -17.66 8.20 -18.61
CA LEU A 375 -17.37 6.95 -17.89
C LEU A 375 -17.18 5.77 -18.86
N LYS A 376 -17.98 5.70 -19.94
CA LYS A 376 -17.79 4.67 -20.98
C LYS A 376 -16.44 4.77 -21.70
N ASN A 377 -15.91 6.00 -21.82
CA ASN A 377 -14.60 6.24 -22.44
C ASN A 377 -13.44 6.24 -21.43
N ASN A 378 -13.69 6.00 -20.13
CA ASN A 378 -12.70 6.10 -19.03
C ASN A 378 -11.99 7.47 -19.00
N ASP A 379 -12.73 8.59 -19.22
CA ASP A 379 -12.17 9.93 -19.36
C ASP A 379 -12.53 10.85 -18.19
N ALA A 380 -12.54 10.31 -16.99
CA ALA A 380 -12.95 11.03 -15.78
C ALA A 380 -12.08 12.27 -15.49
N TYR A 381 -10.80 12.23 -15.85
CA TYR A 381 -9.86 13.34 -15.63
C TYR A 381 -10.33 14.63 -16.30
N HIS A 382 -10.62 14.59 -17.60
CA HIS A 382 -11.01 15.81 -18.32
C HIS A 382 -12.36 16.35 -17.86
N ALA A 383 -13.31 15.45 -17.52
CA ALA A 383 -14.60 15.89 -16.99
C ALA A 383 -14.46 16.56 -15.61
N LEU A 384 -13.68 15.99 -14.72
CA LEU A 384 -13.42 16.57 -13.40
C LEU A 384 -12.63 17.88 -13.50
N ALA A 385 -11.64 17.96 -14.39
CA ALA A 385 -10.91 19.20 -14.69
C ALA A 385 -11.87 20.32 -15.13
N ALA A 386 -12.81 20.02 -16.04
CA ALA A 386 -13.78 20.97 -16.58
C ALA A 386 -14.72 21.56 -15.50
N CYS A 387 -15.01 20.83 -14.43
CA CYS A 387 -15.88 21.32 -13.34
C CYS A 387 -15.13 21.68 -12.06
N GLY A 388 -13.79 21.70 -12.05
CA GLY A 388 -12.96 21.99 -10.87
C GLY A 388 -13.00 20.89 -9.81
N GLY A 389 -13.26 19.65 -10.24
CA GLY A 389 -13.42 18.48 -9.37
C GLY A 389 -12.16 17.68 -9.11
N LEU A 390 -11.01 17.99 -9.72
CA LEU A 390 -9.78 17.27 -9.45
C LEU A 390 -9.24 17.56 -8.04
N LEU A 391 -8.66 16.53 -7.41
CA LEU A 391 -7.91 16.62 -6.17
C LEU A 391 -6.43 16.48 -6.47
N HIS A 392 -5.63 17.48 -6.13
CA HIS A 392 -4.19 17.47 -6.31
C HIS A 392 -3.52 17.55 -4.94
N THR A 393 -2.70 16.56 -4.61
CA THR A 393 -1.89 16.51 -3.38
C THR A 393 -0.40 16.61 -3.68
N GLY A 394 -0.01 16.34 -4.93
CA GLY A 394 1.34 15.98 -5.30
C GLY A 394 1.70 14.59 -4.76
N ALA A 395 2.90 14.11 -5.08
CA ALA A 395 3.40 12.85 -4.55
C ALA A 395 3.52 12.93 -3.03
N THR A 396 2.86 12.03 -2.32
CA THR A 396 2.77 12.05 -0.85
C THR A 396 3.91 11.31 -0.15
N GLY A 397 4.58 10.39 -0.86
CA GLY A 397 5.63 9.53 -0.30
C GLY A 397 5.10 8.33 0.51
N THR A 398 3.79 8.16 0.61
CA THR A 398 3.13 6.97 1.18
C THR A 398 2.30 6.25 0.13
N ASN A 399 1.93 5.00 0.38
CA ASN A 399 0.89 4.27 -0.34
C ASN A 399 0.25 3.28 0.62
N VAL A 400 -0.99 3.56 1.00
CA VAL A 400 -1.82 2.74 1.89
C VAL A 400 -3.24 2.63 1.32
N ASN A 401 -3.34 2.41 0.01
CA ASN A 401 -4.57 2.35 -0.79
C ASN A 401 -5.37 3.66 -0.81
N ASP A 402 -6.67 3.58 -1.01
CA ASP A 402 -7.58 4.69 -1.30
C ASP A 402 -8.60 4.91 -0.18
N VAL A 403 -9.17 6.12 -0.12
CA VAL A 403 -10.33 6.41 0.69
C VAL A 403 -11.37 7.20 -0.11
N ALA A 404 -12.61 6.72 -0.07
CA ALA A 404 -13.79 7.41 -0.58
C ALA A 404 -14.65 7.92 0.58
N VAL A 405 -15.17 9.13 0.46
CA VAL A 405 -15.98 9.76 1.50
C VAL A 405 -17.21 10.44 0.87
N LEU A 406 -18.38 10.11 1.39
CA LEU A 406 -19.62 10.83 1.17
C LEU A 406 -19.85 11.76 2.36
N LEU A 407 -20.06 13.04 2.10
CA LEU A 407 -20.44 14.05 3.10
C LEU A 407 -21.88 14.51 2.87
N ILE A 408 -22.67 14.52 3.92
CA ILE A 408 -24.00 15.15 3.98
C ILE A 408 -23.94 16.15 5.13
N ARG A 409 -24.09 17.42 4.83
CA ARG A 409 -23.99 18.49 5.83
C ARG A 409 -25.36 19.05 6.19
N ARG A 410 -25.56 19.31 7.52
CA ARG A 410 -26.78 19.96 8.04
C ARG A 410 -26.39 21.09 9.01
#